data_276a1fad6c284a9d9b2751acc6102fde
#
_entry.id   276a1fad6c284a9d9b2751acc6102fde
#
_cell.length_a   1.000
_cell.length_b   1.000
_cell.length_c   1.000
_cell.angle_alpha   90.00
_cell.angle_beta   90.00
_cell.angle_gamma   90.00
#
_symmetry.space_group_name_H-M   'P 1'
#
loop_
_entity.id
_entity.type
_entity.pdbx_description
1 polymer ?
#
loop_
_entity_poly.entity_id
_entity_poly.type
_entity_poly.pdbx_seq_one_letter_code
_entity_poly.pdbx_strand_id
1 'polypeptide(L)'
;NDLIFFDNGQEIPLVISMIPDAITFTGICYSHRVFVALNEKPNVTAILCGGTYRARSDAFYDASNSSPLDSLNPRKIFISASGVHDHFGVSWFNPEDLATKRKAMARGLRKILLARHALFDEVASASLAPLSAFDVLISERPLPADYVTHCRNASVKIITPDSEDE
;
A
#
# COMPACT_ATOMS: atom_id res chain seq x y z
N ASN A 1 18.15 -5.73 -7.22
CA ASN A 1 17.19 -6.34 -6.29
C ASN A 1 16.40 -5.22 -5.61
N ASP A 2 15.14 -5.02 -6.02
CA ASP A 2 14.29 -3.95 -5.47
C ASP A 2 13.83 -4.31 -4.06
N LEU A 3 13.79 -3.30 -3.20
CA LEU A 3 13.18 -3.39 -1.88
C LEU A 3 11.78 -2.80 -1.98
N ILE A 4 10.74 -3.60 -1.69
CA ILE A 4 9.33 -3.24 -1.88
C ILE A 4 8.58 -3.44 -0.58
N PHE A 5 7.86 -2.42 -0.13
CA PHE A 5 6.97 -2.52 1.01
C PHE A 5 5.54 -2.81 0.55
N PHE A 6 4.91 -3.75 1.23
CA PHE A 6 3.51 -4.12 1.05
C PHE A 6 2.76 -3.95 2.38
N ASP A 7 1.67 -3.23 2.35
CA ASP A 7 0.84 -3.05 3.55
C ASP A 7 -0.07 -4.27 3.84
N ASN A 8 -1.10 -4.10 4.65
CA ASN A 8 -2.00 -5.19 5.04
C ASN A 8 -3.36 -5.17 4.32
N GLY A 9 -3.47 -4.53 3.16
CA GLY A 9 -4.69 -4.58 2.34
C GLY A 9 -5.07 -5.99 1.91
N GLN A 10 -6.37 -6.24 1.78
CA GLN A 10 -6.87 -7.57 1.40
C GLN A 10 -6.48 -7.97 -0.03
N GLU A 11 -6.29 -7.00 -0.92
CA GLU A 11 -5.87 -7.17 -2.30
C GLU A 11 -4.36 -7.42 -2.46
N ILE A 12 -3.55 -7.10 -1.47
CA ILE A 12 -2.09 -7.20 -1.55
C ILE A 12 -1.60 -8.63 -1.87
N PRO A 13 -2.12 -9.71 -1.24
CA PRO A 13 -1.71 -11.07 -1.62
C PRO A 13 -1.99 -11.39 -3.09
N LEU A 14 -3.10 -10.89 -3.65
CA LEU A 14 -3.41 -11.06 -5.07
C LEU A 14 -2.38 -10.32 -5.95
N VAL A 15 -2.04 -9.08 -5.61
CA VAL A 15 -0.99 -8.31 -6.31
C VAL A 15 0.32 -9.07 -6.31
N ILE A 16 0.73 -9.64 -5.17
CA ILE A 16 1.96 -10.42 -5.05
C ILE A 16 1.89 -11.68 -5.92
N SER A 17 0.76 -12.39 -5.93
CA SER A 17 0.60 -13.62 -6.74
C SER A 17 0.75 -13.37 -8.25
N MET A 18 0.40 -12.17 -8.72
CA MET A 18 0.51 -11.77 -10.12
C MET A 18 1.94 -11.37 -10.54
N ILE A 19 2.85 -11.15 -9.59
CA ILE A 19 4.26 -10.87 -9.92
C ILE A 19 4.88 -12.14 -10.54
N PRO A 20 5.49 -12.05 -11.73
CA PRO A 20 6.12 -13.21 -12.35
C PRO A 20 7.21 -13.83 -11.47
N ASP A 21 7.29 -15.16 -11.41
CA ASP A 21 8.23 -15.88 -10.56
C ASP A 21 9.71 -15.64 -10.92
N ALA A 22 9.98 -15.18 -12.14
CA ALA A 22 11.32 -14.80 -12.57
C ALA A 22 11.82 -13.49 -11.93
N ILE A 23 10.94 -12.69 -11.33
CA ILE A 23 11.29 -11.41 -10.72
C ILE A 23 11.87 -11.65 -9.32
N THR A 24 13.08 -11.14 -9.11
CA THR A 24 13.78 -11.20 -7.81
C THR A 24 13.65 -9.86 -7.08
N PHE A 25 13.13 -9.88 -5.84
CA PHE A 25 13.05 -8.69 -4.98
C PHE A 25 13.04 -9.06 -3.49
N THR A 26 13.17 -8.06 -2.65
CA THR A 26 12.96 -8.21 -1.20
C THR A 26 11.66 -7.51 -0.83
N GLY A 27 10.69 -8.26 -0.30
CA GLY A 27 9.40 -7.75 0.17
C GLY A 27 9.44 -7.47 1.67
N ILE A 28 8.99 -6.28 2.07
CA ILE A 28 8.80 -5.90 3.48
C ILE A 28 7.31 -5.87 3.76
N CYS A 29 6.86 -6.46 4.85
CA CYS A 29 5.47 -6.40 5.29
C CYS A 29 5.35 -6.45 6.82
N TYR A 30 4.16 -6.19 7.33
CA TYR A 30 3.81 -6.37 8.75
C TYR A 30 2.52 -7.18 8.93
N SER A 31 1.93 -7.70 7.85
CA SER A 31 0.76 -8.57 7.83
C SER A 31 1.17 -10.02 7.67
N HIS A 32 0.52 -10.92 8.42
CA HIS A 32 0.76 -12.35 8.31
C HIS A 32 0.41 -12.91 6.91
N ARG A 33 -0.77 -12.56 6.38
CA ARG A 33 -1.20 -13.03 5.05
C ARG A 33 -0.28 -12.55 3.93
N VAL A 34 0.22 -11.32 4.04
CA VAL A 34 1.17 -10.76 3.06
C VAL A 34 2.51 -11.46 3.17
N PHE A 35 2.98 -11.75 4.39
CA PHE A 35 4.20 -12.54 4.59
C PHE A 35 4.09 -13.93 3.97
N VAL A 36 2.97 -14.62 4.16
CA VAL A 36 2.73 -15.94 3.54
C VAL A 36 2.78 -15.83 2.02
N ALA A 37 2.11 -14.84 1.42
CA ALA A 37 2.10 -14.64 -0.03
C ALA A 37 3.51 -14.34 -0.58
N LEU A 38 4.32 -13.56 0.11
CA LEU A 38 5.71 -13.30 -0.27
C LEU A 38 6.57 -14.57 -0.19
N ASN A 39 6.36 -15.38 0.85
CA ASN A 39 7.13 -16.61 1.06
C ASN A 39 6.78 -17.73 0.07
N GLU A 40 5.63 -17.66 -0.60
CA GLU A 40 5.25 -18.57 -1.68
C GLU A 40 5.99 -18.28 -2.99
N LYS A 41 6.61 -17.12 -3.15
CA LYS A 41 7.35 -16.74 -4.36
C LYS A 41 8.79 -17.26 -4.31
N PRO A 42 9.25 -17.99 -5.34
CA PRO A 42 10.53 -18.73 -5.28
C PRO A 42 11.77 -17.82 -5.22
N ASN A 43 11.69 -16.61 -5.75
CA ASN A 43 12.83 -15.69 -5.88
C ASN A 43 12.66 -14.41 -5.03
N VAL A 44 11.89 -14.50 -3.94
CA VAL A 44 11.59 -13.37 -3.05
C VAL A 44 12.15 -13.63 -1.66
N THR A 45 12.85 -12.64 -1.11
CA THR A 45 13.18 -12.60 0.31
C THR A 45 12.12 -11.81 1.03
N ALA A 46 11.49 -12.38 2.06
CA ALA A 46 10.46 -11.69 2.87
C ALA A 46 11.05 -11.19 4.18
N ILE A 47 10.83 -9.90 4.49
CA ILE A 47 11.14 -9.28 5.77
C ILE A 47 9.81 -8.98 6.46
N LEU A 48 9.55 -9.65 7.59
CA LEU A 48 8.41 -9.36 8.43
C LEU A 48 8.80 -8.32 9.50
N CYS A 49 8.13 -7.17 9.48
CA CYS A 49 8.20 -6.22 10.58
C CYS A 49 7.45 -6.84 11.77
N GLY A 50 8.23 -7.40 12.70
CA GLY A 50 7.71 -8.19 13.82
C GLY A 50 7.01 -7.38 14.90
N GLY A 51 6.81 -8.04 16.05
CA GLY A 51 6.15 -7.46 17.22
C GLY A 51 5.04 -8.37 17.74
N THR A 52 4.01 -7.76 18.35
CA THR A 52 2.85 -8.50 18.85
C THR A 52 1.83 -8.73 17.73
N TYR A 53 1.48 -9.97 17.48
CA TYR A 53 0.44 -10.32 16.51
C TYR A 53 -0.96 -9.98 17.03
N ARG A 54 -1.75 -9.32 16.21
CA ARG A 54 -3.16 -9.03 16.44
C ARG A 54 -4.01 -9.78 15.42
N ALA A 55 -4.68 -10.84 15.87
CA ALA A 55 -5.50 -11.69 14.99
C ALA A 55 -6.62 -10.91 14.26
N ARG A 56 -7.20 -9.89 14.91
CA ARG A 56 -8.27 -9.07 14.34
C ARG A 56 -7.85 -8.30 13.08
N SER A 57 -6.63 -7.81 13.04
CA SER A 57 -6.05 -7.08 11.90
C SER A 57 -5.14 -7.94 11.04
N ASP A 58 -4.86 -9.17 11.48
CA ASP A 58 -3.90 -10.09 10.85
C ASP A 58 -2.52 -9.45 10.65
N ALA A 59 -2.07 -8.67 11.64
CA ALA A 59 -0.87 -7.87 11.55
C ALA A 59 -0.04 -7.87 12.84
N PHE A 60 1.24 -7.50 12.70
CA PHE A 60 2.20 -7.40 13.79
C PHE A 60 2.47 -5.92 14.10
N TYR A 61 2.46 -5.58 15.39
CA TYR A 61 2.70 -4.23 15.88
C TYR A 61 3.80 -4.24 16.93
N ASP A 62 4.76 -3.35 16.76
CA ASP A 62 5.84 -3.18 17.72
C ASP A 62 5.55 -1.96 18.62
N ALA A 63 5.33 -2.23 19.90
CA ALA A 63 5.10 -1.19 20.91
C ALA A 63 6.33 -0.30 21.16
N SER A 64 7.54 -0.79 20.84
CA SER A 64 8.78 -0.02 20.99
C SER A 64 9.02 0.98 19.86
N ASN A 65 8.18 0.98 18.82
CA ASN A 65 8.39 1.71 17.57
C ASN A 65 9.72 1.42 16.85
N SER A 66 10.45 0.37 17.24
CA SER A 66 11.65 -0.10 16.54
C SER A 66 11.24 -1.07 15.45
N SER A 67 11.41 -0.69 14.20
CA SER A 67 11.00 -1.50 13.05
C SER A 67 12.16 -1.62 12.05
N PRO A 68 12.28 -2.73 11.31
CA PRO A 68 13.18 -2.81 10.16
C PRO A 68 13.04 -1.62 9.20
N LEU A 69 11.85 -1.02 9.10
CA LEU A 69 11.60 0.17 8.30
C LEU A 69 12.42 1.39 8.73
N ASP A 70 12.94 1.44 9.97
CA ASP A 70 13.75 2.57 10.44
C ASP A 70 15.09 2.69 9.72
N SER A 71 15.60 1.57 9.20
CA SER A 71 16.88 1.48 8.50
C SER A 71 16.77 1.13 7.02
N LEU A 72 15.57 0.84 6.52
CA LEU A 72 15.33 0.42 5.14
C LEU A 72 14.69 1.55 4.32
N ASN A 73 15.05 1.65 3.04
CA ASN A 73 14.48 2.60 2.10
C ASN A 73 13.86 1.86 0.91
N PRO A 74 12.57 1.49 0.98
CA PRO A 74 11.90 0.81 -0.12
C PRO A 74 11.84 1.68 -1.37
N ARG A 75 12.13 1.10 -2.54
CA ARG A 75 11.96 1.79 -3.83
C ARG A 75 10.50 2.00 -4.18
N LYS A 76 9.66 1.03 -3.82
CA LYS A 76 8.21 1.07 -4.04
C LYS A 76 7.49 0.72 -2.76
N ILE A 77 6.39 1.37 -2.52
CA ILE A 77 5.47 1.01 -1.44
C ILE A 77 4.06 0.87 -2.00
N PHE A 78 3.41 -0.22 -1.68
CA PHE A 78 2.01 -0.47 -1.99
C PHE A 78 1.17 -0.21 -0.75
N ILE A 79 0.27 0.74 -0.84
CA ILE A 79 -0.63 1.16 0.23
C ILE A 79 -2.07 0.97 -0.23
N SER A 80 -2.87 0.32 0.58
CA SER A 80 -4.30 0.15 0.36
C SER A 80 -5.11 1.22 1.06
N ALA A 81 -6.20 1.65 0.42
CA ALA A 81 -7.19 2.55 1.00
C ALA A 81 -8.39 1.79 1.59
N SER A 82 -9.05 2.38 2.56
CA SER A 82 -10.42 2.05 3.00
C SER A 82 -11.42 3.14 2.67
N GLY A 83 -10.94 4.31 2.27
CA GLY A 83 -11.72 5.42 1.75
C GLY A 83 -10.81 6.41 1.03
N VAL A 84 -11.32 7.03 -0.03
CA VAL A 84 -10.67 8.09 -0.80
C VAL A 84 -11.67 9.21 -1.00
N HIS A 85 -11.36 10.38 -0.48
CA HIS A 85 -12.23 11.55 -0.57
C HIS A 85 -11.42 12.77 -1.02
N ASP A 86 -12.00 13.61 -1.88
CA ASP A 86 -11.33 14.76 -2.47
C ASP A 86 -10.80 15.75 -1.44
N HIS A 87 -11.59 15.99 -0.38
CA HIS A 87 -11.26 16.91 0.70
C HIS A 87 -10.51 16.23 1.86
N PHE A 88 -10.94 15.02 2.26
CA PHE A 88 -10.35 14.30 3.42
C PHE A 88 -9.16 13.42 3.07
N GLY A 89 -8.85 13.24 1.79
CA GLY A 89 -7.75 12.42 1.31
C GLY A 89 -8.00 10.92 1.47
N VAL A 90 -6.91 10.18 1.65
CA VAL A 90 -6.91 8.72 1.82
C VAL A 90 -7.06 8.38 3.29
N SER A 91 -7.95 7.46 3.60
CA SER A 91 -8.27 7.02 4.96
C SER A 91 -8.22 5.50 5.10
N TRP A 92 -8.05 5.03 6.34
CA TRP A 92 -7.93 3.63 6.71
C TRP A 92 -8.82 3.29 7.91
N PHE A 93 -9.34 2.06 7.96
CA PHE A 93 -10.30 1.66 9.00
C PHE A 93 -9.65 1.38 10.36
N ASN A 94 -8.36 0.96 10.40
CA ASN A 94 -7.67 0.61 11.64
C ASN A 94 -6.60 1.65 12.01
N PRO A 95 -6.80 2.46 13.05
CA PRO A 95 -5.82 3.47 13.48
C PRO A 95 -4.45 2.89 13.88
N GLU A 96 -4.38 1.64 14.36
CA GLU A 96 -3.12 1.01 14.76
C GLU A 96 -2.15 0.82 13.58
N ASP A 97 -2.66 0.70 12.36
CA ASP A 97 -1.85 0.55 11.15
C ASP A 97 -1.18 1.85 10.70
N LEU A 98 -1.72 3.01 11.09
CA LEU A 98 -1.27 4.31 10.57
C LEU A 98 0.20 4.60 10.83
N ALA A 99 0.72 4.21 11.99
CA ALA A 99 2.13 4.44 12.33
C ALA A 99 3.04 3.73 11.32
N THR A 100 2.77 2.45 11.03
CA THR A 100 3.55 1.66 10.07
C THR A 100 3.37 2.16 8.64
N LYS A 101 2.13 2.45 8.22
CA LYS A 101 1.84 2.99 6.88
C LYS A 101 2.56 4.33 6.65
N ARG A 102 2.47 5.28 7.59
CA ARG A 102 3.15 6.58 7.50
C ARG A 102 4.66 6.45 7.52
N LYS A 103 5.21 5.54 8.33
CA LYS A 103 6.64 5.26 8.35
C LYS A 103 7.11 4.73 6.99
N ALA A 104 6.39 3.79 6.39
CA ALA A 104 6.68 3.29 5.04
C ALA A 104 6.60 4.41 3.99
N MET A 105 5.56 5.25 4.05
CA MET A 105 5.40 6.38 3.13
C MET A 105 6.54 7.40 3.25
N ALA A 106 7.04 7.66 4.45
CA ALA A 106 8.16 8.57 4.68
C ALA A 106 9.49 8.02 4.13
N ARG A 107 9.64 6.70 4.02
CA ARG A 107 10.86 6.02 3.57
C ARG A 107 10.81 5.60 2.09
N GLY A 108 9.63 5.38 1.54
CA GLY A 108 9.45 4.88 0.18
C GLY A 108 9.69 5.96 -0.88
N LEU A 109 10.42 5.58 -1.94
CA LEU A 109 10.68 6.50 -3.06
C LEU A 109 9.47 6.67 -3.97
N ARG A 110 8.73 5.59 -4.26
CA ARG A 110 7.53 5.61 -5.09
C ARG A 110 6.34 5.04 -4.34
N LYS A 111 5.32 5.86 -4.16
CA LYS A 111 4.12 5.56 -3.37
C LYS A 111 2.97 5.19 -4.30
N ILE A 112 2.52 3.95 -4.21
CA ILE A 112 1.47 3.37 -5.05
C ILE A 112 0.25 3.13 -4.17
N LEU A 113 -0.84 3.82 -4.47
CA LEU A 113 -2.12 3.64 -3.81
C LEU A 113 -2.95 2.61 -4.56
N LEU A 114 -3.46 1.62 -3.84
CA LEU A 114 -4.48 0.70 -4.33
C LEU A 114 -5.84 1.14 -3.78
N ALA A 115 -6.75 1.52 -4.66
CA ALA A 115 -8.09 1.97 -4.26
C ALA A 115 -9.15 1.41 -5.20
N ARG A 116 -10.04 0.57 -4.67
CA ARG A 116 -11.19 0.08 -5.43
C ARG A 116 -12.13 1.22 -5.75
N HIS A 117 -12.80 1.14 -6.89
CA HIS A 117 -13.74 2.17 -7.34
C HIS A 117 -14.81 2.52 -6.29
N ALA A 118 -15.30 1.53 -5.55
CA ALA A 118 -16.32 1.72 -4.50
C ALA A 118 -15.83 2.51 -3.26
N LEU A 119 -14.54 2.84 -3.18
CA LEU A 119 -13.97 3.57 -2.03
C LEU A 119 -13.87 5.09 -2.29
N PHE A 120 -14.18 5.55 -3.50
CA PHE A 120 -14.24 6.98 -3.79
C PHE A 120 -15.50 7.59 -3.16
N ASP A 121 -15.37 8.80 -2.62
CA ASP A 121 -16.33 9.50 -1.78
C ASP A 121 -16.58 8.87 -0.39
N GLU A 122 -15.83 7.82 -0.04
CA GLU A 122 -15.88 7.20 1.28
C GLU A 122 -14.79 7.75 2.21
N VAL A 123 -15.12 7.83 3.50
CA VAL A 123 -14.19 8.26 4.55
C VAL A 123 -14.17 7.22 5.66
N ALA A 124 -13.02 6.58 5.85
CA ALA A 124 -12.81 5.64 6.95
C ALA A 124 -12.39 6.36 8.24
N SER A 125 -12.35 5.61 9.35
CA SER A 125 -12.18 6.15 10.72
C SER A 125 -10.87 6.90 10.98
N ALA A 126 -9.82 6.66 10.19
CA ALA A 126 -8.50 7.24 10.45
C ALA A 126 -7.88 7.82 9.17
N SER A 127 -7.53 9.10 9.19
CA SER A 127 -6.89 9.80 8.07
C SER A 127 -5.43 9.33 7.91
N LEU A 128 -5.04 8.93 6.70
CA LEU A 128 -3.68 8.51 6.38
C LEU A 128 -2.86 9.65 5.79
N ALA A 129 -3.26 10.16 4.63
CA ALA A 129 -2.52 11.17 3.88
C ALA A 129 -3.43 11.85 2.83
N PRO A 130 -3.08 13.05 2.34
CA PRO A 130 -3.74 13.61 1.16
C PRO A 130 -3.47 12.74 -0.08
N LEU A 131 -4.38 12.75 -1.06
CA LEU A 131 -4.22 11.99 -2.30
C LEU A 131 -2.94 12.39 -3.06
N SER A 132 -2.55 13.67 -3.00
CA SER A 132 -1.32 14.20 -3.57
C SER A 132 -0.02 13.65 -2.97
N ALA A 133 -0.09 12.90 -1.87
CA ALA A 133 1.07 12.23 -1.28
C ALA A 133 1.50 10.97 -2.05
N PHE A 134 0.69 10.53 -3.02
CA PHE A 134 0.96 9.33 -3.82
C PHE A 134 1.46 9.70 -5.22
N ASP A 135 2.30 8.83 -5.80
CA ASP A 135 2.84 8.99 -7.15
C ASP A 135 1.96 8.27 -8.19
N VAL A 136 1.31 7.18 -7.76
CA VAL A 136 0.46 6.33 -8.61
C VAL A 136 -0.79 5.93 -7.85
N LEU A 137 -1.94 5.95 -8.52
CA LEU A 137 -3.18 5.37 -8.05
C LEU A 137 -3.61 4.27 -9.03
N ILE A 138 -3.86 3.07 -8.49
CA ILE A 138 -4.33 1.91 -9.24
C ILE A 138 -5.75 1.58 -8.81
N SER A 139 -6.67 1.45 -9.76
CA SER A 139 -8.06 1.03 -9.52
C SER A 139 -8.50 0.00 -10.56
N GLU A 140 -9.43 -0.88 -10.18
CA GLU A 140 -9.98 -1.92 -11.04
C GLU A 140 -10.99 -1.38 -12.07
N ARG A 141 -11.36 -0.11 -11.96
CA ARG A 141 -12.27 0.59 -12.87
C ARG A 141 -11.82 2.03 -13.09
N PRO A 142 -12.28 2.70 -14.16
CA PRO A 142 -12.08 4.13 -14.35
C PRO A 142 -12.54 4.93 -13.12
N LEU A 143 -11.79 5.96 -12.76
CA LEU A 143 -12.11 6.83 -11.65
C LEU A 143 -13.27 7.76 -11.98
N PRO A 144 -14.04 8.24 -10.97
CA PRO A 144 -14.97 9.35 -11.18
C PRO A 144 -14.23 10.59 -11.71
N ALA A 145 -14.90 11.39 -12.56
CA ALA A 145 -14.27 12.47 -13.33
C ALA A 145 -13.57 13.52 -12.45
N ASP A 146 -14.13 13.83 -11.28
CA ASP A 146 -13.56 14.80 -10.34
C ASP A 146 -12.20 14.29 -9.78
N TYR A 147 -12.09 12.98 -9.51
CA TYR A 147 -10.84 12.37 -9.06
C TYR A 147 -9.78 12.29 -10.15
N VAL A 148 -10.19 12.09 -11.42
CA VAL A 148 -9.25 12.19 -12.56
C VAL A 148 -8.64 13.59 -12.60
N THR A 149 -9.45 14.63 -12.44
CA THR A 149 -9.00 16.02 -12.42
C THR A 149 -8.11 16.29 -11.22
N HIS A 150 -8.48 15.80 -10.03
CA HIS A 150 -7.68 15.95 -8.81
C HIS A 150 -6.32 15.27 -8.95
N CYS A 151 -6.27 14.03 -9.42
CA CYS A 151 -5.02 13.30 -9.66
C CYS A 151 -4.11 14.01 -10.67
N ARG A 152 -4.68 14.53 -11.76
CA ARG A 152 -3.93 15.28 -12.76
C ARG A 152 -3.30 16.54 -12.16
N ASN A 153 -4.05 17.30 -11.38
CA ASN A 153 -3.57 18.53 -10.74
C ASN A 153 -2.47 18.23 -9.69
N ALA A 154 -2.55 17.08 -9.05
CA ALA A 154 -1.57 16.61 -8.06
C ALA A 154 -0.41 15.81 -8.67
N SER A 155 -0.35 15.64 -10.00
CA SER A 155 0.65 14.83 -10.71
C SER A 155 0.67 13.36 -10.26
N VAL A 156 -0.49 12.80 -9.89
CA VAL A 156 -0.68 11.39 -9.55
C VAL A 156 -1.01 10.63 -10.83
N LYS A 157 -0.19 9.65 -11.21
CA LYS A 157 -0.46 8.78 -12.37
C LYS A 157 -1.60 7.83 -12.03
N ILE A 158 -2.63 7.76 -12.90
CA ILE A 158 -3.74 6.81 -12.77
C ILE A 158 -3.45 5.59 -13.64
N ILE A 159 -3.67 4.39 -13.08
CA ILE A 159 -3.62 3.11 -13.78
C ILE A 159 -4.93 2.38 -13.54
N THR A 160 -5.62 2.06 -14.63
CA THR A 160 -6.85 1.25 -14.66
C THR A 160 -6.73 0.22 -15.78
N PRO A 161 -7.62 -0.80 -15.85
CA PRO A 161 -7.56 -1.79 -16.93
C PRO A 161 -7.63 -1.19 -18.35
N ASP A 162 -8.26 -0.02 -18.49
CA ASP A 162 -8.38 0.69 -19.76
C ASP A 162 -7.21 1.68 -20.00
N SER A 163 -6.22 1.75 -19.10
CA SER A 163 -5.03 2.56 -19.32
C SER A 163 -4.18 1.88 -20.38
N GLU A 164 -3.89 2.57 -21.48
CA GLU A 164 -2.93 2.11 -22.46
C GLU A 164 -1.54 2.04 -21.80
N ASP A 165 -0.78 0.98 -22.08
CA ASP A 165 0.59 0.83 -21.60
C ASP A 165 1.46 1.95 -22.21
N GLU A 166 1.71 3.03 -21.43
CA GLU A 166 2.70 4.05 -21.71
C GLU A 166 4.02 3.78 -20.95
#